data_6e1c4ccfbc6281b6e1d4a71e0e6dfdd5
#
_entry.id   6e1c4ccfbc6281b6e1d4a71e0e6dfdd5
#
_cell.length_a   1.000
_cell.length_b   1.000
_cell.length_c   1.000
_cell.angle_alpha   90.00
_cell.angle_beta   90.00
_cell.angle_gamma   90.00
#
_symmetry.space_group_name_H-M   'P 1'
#
loop_
_entity.id
_entity.type
_entity.pdbx_description
1 polymer ?
#
loop_
_entity_poly.entity_id
_entity_poly.type
_entity_poly.pdbx_seq_one_letter_code
_entity_poly.pdbx_strand_id
1 'polypeptide(L)'
;MADTTNDIWNDRDGEREAPPKRHILRNFLIFLLVLIVVLGVVLAAAWRDGTGFDVLRRYFAYGTVSGAGDKTGFQFDADNSNRFAEIGNGGLVIVSDTSIRLLSADGSELWSANIQMSAPALTSGGGRVAAYDVGGTELFVLDGSGVLLDQTTEDPIVAANLNGSGMLALTTEASGTKGHVEVYSAALQKLFDFNAHRRFVADACVTEDGKYLAAVTMGQADSVFVSNVVIYDLTQEDPIAEYSVQDGLVAAMRGKGSQILTVSDTLSLIHI
;
A
#
# COMPACT_ATOMS: atom_id res chain seq x y z
N MET A 1 -31.94 -51.24 92.20
CA MET A 1 -30.66 -50.75 91.63
C MET A 1 -30.90 -50.53 90.16
N ALA A 2 -31.07 -49.31 89.79
CA ALA A 2 -31.42 -48.95 88.43
C ALA A 2 -30.08 -48.45 87.80
N ASP A 3 -29.74 -49.02 86.70
CA ASP A 3 -28.63 -48.60 85.88
C ASP A 3 -29.16 -47.76 84.72
N THR A 4 -28.94 -46.48 84.78
CA THR A 4 -29.28 -45.52 83.73
C THR A 4 -28.07 -45.31 82.87
N THR A 5 -27.91 -46.12 81.85
CA THR A 5 -26.97 -45.83 80.78
C THR A 5 -27.55 -44.80 79.86
N ASN A 6 -27.00 -43.59 79.96
CA ASN A 6 -27.31 -42.46 79.09
C ASN A 6 -26.70 -42.75 77.71
N ASP A 7 -27.55 -43.05 76.74
CA ASP A 7 -27.19 -43.23 75.35
C ASP A 7 -27.07 -41.84 74.71
N ILE A 8 -25.79 -41.37 74.60
CA ILE A 8 -25.44 -40.04 74.09
C ILE A 8 -25.30 -39.99 72.56
N TRP A 9 -25.72 -41.06 71.89
CA TRP A 9 -25.50 -41.18 70.44
C TRP A 9 -26.76 -41.01 69.59
N ASN A 10 -27.90 -40.72 70.18
CA ASN A 10 -29.14 -40.70 69.41
C ASN A 10 -29.75 -39.29 69.38
N ASP A 11 -28.94 -38.29 69.13
CA ASP A 11 -29.51 -36.99 68.86
C ASP A 11 -28.66 -36.25 67.80
N ARG A 12 -29.40 -35.93 66.75
CA ARG A 12 -29.09 -34.98 65.70
C ARG A 12 -28.66 -35.57 64.35
N ASP A 13 -29.61 -36.21 63.73
CA ASP A 13 -29.71 -36.02 62.29
C ASP A 13 -30.13 -34.56 62.03
N GLY A 14 -29.12 -33.68 62.23
CA GLY A 14 -29.24 -32.33 61.75
C GLY A 14 -29.33 -32.38 60.20
N GLU A 15 -30.49 -32.02 59.68
CA GLU A 15 -30.67 -31.74 58.28
C GLU A 15 -29.52 -30.84 57.84
N ARG A 16 -28.56 -31.42 57.13
CA ARG A 16 -27.56 -30.67 56.38
C ARG A 16 -28.30 -29.92 55.31
N GLU A 17 -28.63 -28.64 55.55
CA GLU A 17 -29.09 -27.75 54.50
C GLU A 17 -28.12 -27.90 53.30
N ALA A 18 -28.65 -28.36 52.17
CA ALA A 18 -27.90 -28.45 50.94
C ALA A 18 -27.33 -27.06 50.62
N PRO A 19 -26.02 -26.92 50.34
CA PRO A 19 -25.44 -25.65 50.04
C PRO A 19 -26.21 -24.98 48.92
N PRO A 20 -26.48 -23.67 48.98
CA PRO A 20 -27.27 -22.97 47.99
C PRO A 20 -26.65 -23.22 46.62
N LYS A 21 -27.44 -23.75 45.69
CA LYS A 21 -26.98 -23.98 44.31
C LYS A 21 -26.44 -22.64 43.80
N ARG A 22 -25.13 -22.48 43.79
CA ARG A 22 -24.46 -21.28 43.27
C ARG A 22 -24.90 -21.16 41.81
N HIS A 23 -25.60 -20.09 41.51
CA HIS A 23 -25.96 -19.73 40.13
C HIS A 23 -24.72 -19.25 39.34
N ILE A 24 -23.63 -20.03 39.44
CA ILE A 24 -22.34 -19.75 38.83
C ILE A 24 -22.52 -19.58 37.32
N LEU A 25 -23.31 -20.46 36.70
CA LEU A 25 -23.56 -20.38 35.26
C LEU A 25 -24.35 -19.12 34.90
N ARG A 26 -25.36 -18.76 35.69
CA ARG A 26 -26.16 -17.53 35.47
C ARG A 26 -25.31 -16.30 35.64
N ASN A 27 -24.50 -16.25 36.68
CA ASN A 27 -23.60 -15.10 36.92
C ASN A 27 -22.49 -15.00 35.86
N PHE A 28 -21.99 -16.13 35.37
CA PHE A 28 -21.05 -16.19 34.24
C PHE A 28 -21.69 -15.69 32.95
N LEU A 29 -22.93 -16.10 32.64
CA LEU A 29 -23.66 -15.60 31.47
C LEU A 29 -23.94 -14.10 31.56
N ILE A 30 -24.31 -13.59 32.74
CA ILE A 30 -24.51 -12.15 32.96
C ILE A 30 -23.18 -11.40 32.77
N PHE A 31 -22.08 -11.91 33.32
CA PHE A 31 -20.74 -11.32 33.13
C PHE A 31 -20.35 -11.30 31.65
N LEU A 32 -20.56 -12.40 30.93
CA LEU A 32 -20.28 -12.49 29.50
C LEU A 32 -21.10 -11.49 28.68
N LEU A 33 -22.39 -11.36 29.00
CA LEU A 33 -23.28 -10.40 28.34
C LEU A 33 -22.83 -8.95 28.58
N VAL A 34 -22.49 -8.60 29.83
CA VAL A 34 -21.94 -7.27 30.14
C VAL A 34 -20.64 -7.02 29.40
N LEU A 35 -19.76 -8.02 29.34
CA LEU A 35 -18.49 -7.92 28.61
C LEU A 35 -18.72 -7.66 27.12
N ILE A 36 -19.68 -8.36 26.49
CA ILE A 36 -20.03 -8.16 25.08
C ILE A 36 -20.61 -6.76 24.85
N VAL A 37 -21.46 -6.27 25.74
CA VAL A 37 -22.02 -4.91 25.63
C VAL A 37 -20.94 -3.86 25.78
N VAL A 38 -20.06 -3.98 26.77
CA VAL A 38 -18.91 -3.05 26.95
C VAL A 38 -18.00 -3.09 25.74
N LEU A 39 -17.67 -4.28 25.23
CA LEU A 39 -16.86 -4.41 24.02
C LEU A 39 -17.55 -3.78 22.81
N GLY A 40 -18.86 -3.97 22.65
CA GLY A 40 -19.66 -3.35 21.59
C GLY A 40 -19.68 -1.83 21.66
N VAL A 41 -19.78 -1.25 22.84
CA VAL A 41 -19.74 0.20 23.05
C VAL A 41 -18.34 0.75 22.73
N VAL A 42 -17.29 0.06 23.18
CA VAL A 42 -15.89 0.46 22.88
C VAL A 42 -15.62 0.39 21.38
N LEU A 43 -16.09 -0.68 20.71
CA LEU A 43 -15.95 -0.83 19.25
C LEU A 43 -16.76 0.25 18.50
N ALA A 44 -17.96 0.59 18.94
CA ALA A 44 -18.79 1.63 18.32
C ALA A 44 -18.17 3.03 18.52
N ALA A 45 -17.60 3.32 19.69
CA ALA A 45 -16.89 4.57 19.97
C ALA A 45 -15.61 4.66 19.11
N ALA A 46 -14.83 3.60 19.05
CA ALA A 46 -13.62 3.52 18.23
C ALA A 46 -13.89 3.66 16.72
N TRP A 47 -15.07 3.17 16.26
CA TRP A 47 -15.48 3.35 14.87
C TRP A 47 -15.83 4.81 14.56
N ARG A 48 -16.44 5.51 15.51
CA ARG A 48 -16.81 6.91 15.33
C ARG A 48 -15.61 7.85 15.25
N ASP A 49 -14.52 7.52 15.95
CA ASP A 49 -13.29 8.33 16.00
C ASP A 49 -12.24 7.92 14.96
N GLY A 50 -12.49 6.87 14.15
CA GLY A 50 -11.63 6.44 13.03
C GLY A 50 -10.26 5.84 13.42
N THR A 51 -9.89 5.84 14.70
CA THR A 51 -8.53 5.48 15.16
C THR A 51 -8.42 4.10 15.81
N GLY A 52 -9.53 3.52 16.26
CA GLY A 52 -9.51 2.31 17.10
C GLY A 52 -9.25 1.00 16.35
N PHE A 53 -9.69 0.92 15.10
CA PHE A 53 -9.56 -0.31 14.31
C PHE A 53 -8.16 -0.50 13.71
N ASP A 54 -7.45 0.59 13.41
CA ASP A 54 -6.10 0.50 12.86
C ASP A 54 -5.10 -0.05 13.87
N VAL A 55 -5.27 0.26 15.15
CA VAL A 55 -4.43 -0.29 16.22
C VAL A 55 -4.71 -1.79 16.41
N LEU A 56 -5.99 -2.21 16.41
CA LEU A 56 -6.35 -3.63 16.52
C LEU A 56 -5.96 -4.43 15.27
N ARG A 57 -6.17 -3.86 14.09
CA ARG A 57 -5.74 -4.46 12.82
C ARG A 57 -4.22 -4.60 12.77
N ARG A 58 -3.48 -3.58 13.22
CA ARG A 58 -2.02 -3.67 13.38
C ARG A 58 -1.62 -4.74 14.39
N TYR A 59 -2.28 -4.80 15.55
CA TYR A 59 -1.99 -5.81 16.56
C TYR A 59 -2.22 -7.24 16.04
N PHE A 60 -3.34 -7.49 15.34
CA PHE A 60 -3.61 -8.79 14.73
C PHE A 60 -2.76 -9.08 13.48
N ALA A 61 -2.46 -8.07 12.68
CA ALA A 61 -1.59 -8.24 11.51
C ALA A 61 -0.11 -8.43 11.91
N TYR A 62 0.35 -7.73 12.94
CA TYR A 62 1.73 -7.84 13.43
C TYR A 62 1.90 -8.84 14.58
N GLY A 63 0.83 -9.18 15.31
CA GLY A 63 0.85 -10.19 16.38
C GLY A 63 0.96 -11.62 15.89
N THR A 64 0.72 -11.88 14.60
CA THR A 64 0.93 -13.18 13.96
C THR A 64 2.30 -13.34 13.30
N VAL A 65 3.17 -12.35 13.40
CA VAL A 65 4.60 -12.54 13.08
C VAL A 65 5.24 -13.32 14.23
N SER A 66 4.80 -14.55 14.39
CA SER A 66 5.42 -15.57 15.24
C SER A 66 6.64 -16.14 14.51
N GLY A 67 7.64 -15.33 14.36
CA GLY A 67 8.96 -15.67 13.89
C GLY A 67 9.93 -14.84 14.70
N ALA A 68 10.05 -15.16 16.00
CA ALA A 68 11.23 -14.79 16.75
C ALA A 68 12.41 -15.71 16.31
N GLY A 69 12.57 -15.89 15.01
CA GLY A 69 13.83 -16.21 14.40
C GLY A 69 14.71 -14.99 14.57
N ASP A 70 15.95 -15.20 14.81
CA ASP A 70 17.03 -14.24 14.95
C ASP A 70 16.77 -13.04 14.04
N LYS A 71 16.27 -11.91 14.61
CA LYS A 71 16.03 -10.69 13.87
C LYS A 71 17.40 -10.13 13.56
N THR A 72 18.01 -10.64 12.53
CA THR A 72 19.17 -10.00 11.94
C THR A 72 18.68 -8.69 11.36
N GLY A 73 18.87 -7.61 12.14
CA GLY A 73 18.68 -6.27 11.62
C GLY A 73 19.55 -6.15 10.37
N PHE A 74 18.95 -5.92 9.20
CA PHE A 74 19.75 -5.63 8.02
C PHE A 74 20.36 -4.24 8.17
N GLN A 75 21.60 -4.10 7.76
CA GLN A 75 22.26 -2.81 7.69
C GLN A 75 21.91 -2.16 6.37
N PHE A 76 21.36 -0.97 6.41
CA PHE A 76 21.23 -0.09 5.25
C PHE A 76 22.21 1.07 5.42
N ASP A 77 22.66 1.62 4.30
CA ASP A 77 23.57 2.76 4.32
C ASP A 77 22.76 4.02 4.68
N ALA A 78 23.00 4.57 5.88
CA ALA A 78 22.26 5.73 6.37
C ALA A 78 22.64 7.04 5.64
N ASP A 79 23.77 7.05 4.96
CA ASP A 79 24.27 8.24 4.24
C ASP A 79 23.67 8.37 2.84
N ASN A 80 23.00 7.32 2.33
CA ASN A 80 22.41 7.26 1.01
C ASN A 80 20.91 7.56 1.03
N SER A 81 20.39 8.11 -0.07
CA SER A 81 18.97 8.39 -0.27
C SER A 81 18.15 7.12 -0.42
N ASN A 82 17.87 6.43 0.69
CA ASN A 82 17.07 5.21 0.65
C ASN A 82 15.58 5.49 0.39
N ARG A 83 14.98 4.68 -0.46
CA ARG A 83 13.54 4.62 -0.75
C ARG A 83 13.01 3.25 -0.36
N PHE A 84 11.79 3.22 0.17
CA PHE A 84 11.18 2.00 0.72
C PHE A 84 9.80 1.82 0.12
N ALA A 85 9.47 0.62 -0.31
CA ALA A 85 8.12 0.26 -0.73
C ALA A 85 7.76 -1.13 -0.24
N GLU A 86 6.53 -1.28 0.26
CA GLU A 86 5.97 -2.59 0.57
C GLU A 86 5.65 -3.32 -0.73
N ILE A 87 5.97 -4.61 -0.76
CA ILE A 87 5.65 -5.51 -1.86
C ILE A 87 4.66 -6.57 -1.38
N GLY A 88 3.94 -7.18 -2.29
CA GLY A 88 2.97 -8.24 -1.95
C GLY A 88 3.51 -9.23 -0.92
N ASN A 89 2.65 -9.73 -0.04
CA ASN A 89 2.97 -10.65 1.06
C ASN A 89 3.79 -10.04 2.23
N GLY A 90 3.82 -8.72 2.38
CA GLY A 90 4.49 -8.04 3.49
C GLY A 90 5.99 -7.96 3.35
N GLY A 91 6.54 -8.23 2.18
CA GLY A 91 7.95 -7.99 1.87
C GLY A 91 8.26 -6.51 1.69
N LEU A 92 9.54 -6.16 1.64
CA LEU A 92 10.03 -4.80 1.53
C LEU A 92 11.06 -4.69 0.40
N VAL A 93 10.88 -3.72 -0.48
CA VAL A 93 11.90 -3.29 -1.44
C VAL A 93 12.59 -2.06 -0.89
N ILE A 94 13.91 -2.08 -0.90
CA ILE A 94 14.76 -0.96 -0.51
C ILE A 94 15.63 -0.61 -1.70
N VAL A 95 15.61 0.66 -2.08
CA VAL A 95 16.45 1.16 -3.17
C VAL A 95 17.27 2.34 -2.66
N SER A 96 18.54 2.31 -2.98
CA SER A 96 19.48 3.41 -2.79
C SER A 96 20.13 3.79 -4.13
N ASP A 97 21.03 4.74 -4.11
CA ASP A 97 21.86 5.09 -5.26
C ASP A 97 22.82 3.96 -5.69
N THR A 98 23.13 3.03 -4.80
CA THR A 98 24.13 1.96 -5.02
C THR A 98 23.57 0.56 -4.97
N SER A 99 22.32 0.35 -4.52
CA SER A 99 21.77 -1.00 -4.36
C SER A 99 20.24 -1.06 -4.42
N ILE A 100 19.74 -2.18 -4.88
CA ILE A 100 18.34 -2.60 -4.69
C ILE A 100 18.36 -3.87 -3.84
N ARG A 101 17.45 -3.96 -2.86
CA ARG A 101 17.27 -5.15 -2.03
C ARG A 101 15.80 -5.51 -1.93
N LEU A 102 15.50 -6.78 -2.06
CA LEU A 102 14.17 -7.36 -1.81
C LEU A 102 14.26 -8.21 -0.54
N LEU A 103 13.47 -7.86 0.45
CA LEU A 103 13.34 -8.57 1.70
C LEU A 103 11.99 -9.26 1.79
N SER A 104 11.94 -10.45 2.36
CA SER A 104 10.71 -11.13 2.74
C SER A 104 10.08 -10.50 3.98
N ALA A 105 8.86 -10.93 4.33
CA ALA A 105 8.15 -10.44 5.51
C ALA A 105 8.86 -10.73 6.84
N ASP A 106 9.74 -11.73 6.90
CA ASP A 106 10.56 -12.05 8.07
C ASP A 106 11.89 -11.28 8.12
N GLY A 107 12.18 -10.45 7.10
CA GLY A 107 13.39 -9.66 6.98
C GLY A 107 14.57 -10.38 6.32
N SER A 108 14.39 -11.61 5.86
CA SER A 108 15.43 -12.30 5.08
C SER A 108 15.56 -11.69 3.69
N GLU A 109 16.80 -11.56 3.21
CA GLU A 109 17.07 -11.07 1.85
C GLU A 109 16.73 -12.16 0.84
N LEU A 110 15.78 -11.85 -0.08
CA LEU A 110 15.39 -12.73 -1.18
C LEU A 110 16.23 -12.47 -2.41
N TRP A 111 16.57 -11.21 -2.64
CA TRP A 111 17.35 -10.78 -3.79
C TRP A 111 18.01 -9.42 -3.52
N SER A 112 19.19 -9.21 -4.12
CA SER A 112 19.85 -7.91 -4.14
C SER A 112 20.69 -7.72 -5.37
N ALA A 113 20.85 -6.47 -5.79
CA ALA A 113 21.75 -6.06 -6.85
C ALA A 113 22.51 -4.79 -6.47
N ASN A 114 23.77 -4.71 -6.91
CA ASN A 114 24.49 -3.45 -6.92
C ASN A 114 24.13 -2.72 -8.21
N ILE A 115 23.73 -1.47 -8.07
CA ILE A 115 23.29 -0.60 -9.14
C ILE A 115 24.01 0.75 -9.03
N GLN A 116 23.76 1.64 -9.99
CA GLN A 116 24.17 3.04 -9.89
C GLN A 116 23.02 3.89 -10.38
N MET A 117 22.32 4.54 -9.44
CA MET A 117 21.23 5.48 -9.72
C MET A 117 21.58 6.85 -9.13
N SER A 118 21.31 7.90 -9.88
CA SER A 118 21.56 9.28 -9.45
C SER A 118 20.42 9.85 -8.63
N ALA A 119 19.18 9.47 -8.96
CA ALA A 119 17.96 9.91 -8.29
C ALA A 119 16.96 8.75 -8.17
N PRO A 120 17.21 7.76 -7.29
CA PRO A 120 16.37 6.58 -7.16
C PRO A 120 14.94 6.93 -6.74
N ALA A 121 13.97 6.36 -7.44
CA ALA A 121 12.55 6.51 -7.17
C ALA A 121 11.85 5.15 -7.17
N LEU A 122 10.70 5.09 -6.48
CA LEU A 122 9.87 3.90 -6.38
C LEU A 122 8.41 4.22 -6.66
N THR A 123 7.73 3.30 -7.32
CA THR A 123 6.28 3.23 -7.37
C THR A 123 5.82 1.81 -7.04
N SER A 124 4.64 1.67 -6.43
CA SER A 124 4.10 0.36 -6.05
C SER A 124 2.64 0.22 -6.44
N GLY A 125 2.25 -0.95 -6.91
CA GLY A 125 0.89 -1.29 -7.30
C GLY A 125 0.76 -2.75 -7.71
N GLY A 126 -0.42 -3.35 -7.53
CA GLY A 126 -0.66 -4.75 -7.93
C GLY A 126 0.25 -5.79 -7.26
N GLY A 127 0.73 -5.52 -6.05
CA GLY A 127 1.68 -6.40 -5.36
C GLY A 127 3.11 -6.34 -5.91
N ARG A 128 3.43 -5.32 -6.70
CA ARG A 128 4.72 -5.07 -7.35
C ARG A 128 5.32 -3.74 -6.93
N VAL A 129 6.60 -3.61 -7.18
CA VAL A 129 7.36 -2.37 -7.04
C VAL A 129 8.16 -2.15 -8.32
N ALA A 130 8.07 -0.95 -8.88
CA ALA A 130 9.02 -0.50 -9.90
C ALA A 130 10.01 0.47 -9.26
N ALA A 131 11.29 0.18 -9.43
CA ALA A 131 12.42 1.01 -9.02
C ALA A 131 13.07 1.59 -10.28
N TYR A 132 13.34 2.89 -10.29
CA TYR A 132 13.89 3.56 -11.45
C TYR A 132 14.74 4.76 -11.08
N ASP A 133 15.63 5.17 -11.99
CA ASP A 133 16.46 6.35 -11.85
C ASP A 133 15.84 7.55 -12.58
N VAL A 134 15.42 8.58 -11.83
CA VAL A 134 14.89 9.82 -12.43
C VAL A 134 16.01 10.58 -13.11
N GLY A 135 15.87 10.80 -14.41
CA GLY A 135 16.92 11.39 -15.25
C GLY A 135 18.00 10.41 -15.67
N GLY A 136 17.93 9.15 -15.23
CA GLY A 136 18.72 8.01 -15.67
C GLY A 136 17.90 7.05 -16.50
N THR A 137 18.44 5.85 -16.75
CA THR A 137 17.85 4.85 -17.66
C THR A 137 17.54 3.51 -17.00
N GLU A 138 17.89 3.34 -15.72
CA GLU A 138 17.71 2.09 -15.00
C GLU A 138 16.25 1.89 -14.57
N LEU A 139 15.68 0.73 -14.91
CA LEU A 139 14.31 0.33 -14.57
C LEU A 139 14.27 -1.12 -14.10
N PHE A 140 13.79 -1.33 -12.90
CA PHE A 140 13.53 -2.66 -12.33
C PHE A 140 12.07 -2.78 -11.95
N VAL A 141 11.45 -3.94 -12.23
CA VAL A 141 10.14 -4.28 -11.67
C VAL A 141 10.28 -5.57 -10.88
N LEU A 142 9.84 -5.54 -9.63
CA LEU A 142 9.95 -6.64 -8.69
C LEU A 142 8.56 -7.05 -8.19
N ASP A 143 8.42 -8.32 -7.82
CA ASP A 143 7.30 -8.82 -7.03
C ASP A 143 7.82 -9.63 -5.82
N GLY A 144 6.92 -10.22 -5.04
CA GLY A 144 7.30 -11.00 -3.86
C GLY A 144 8.13 -12.26 -4.16
N SER A 145 8.32 -12.64 -5.42
CA SER A 145 9.13 -13.78 -5.84
C SER A 145 10.52 -13.39 -6.36
N GLY A 146 10.72 -12.13 -6.74
CA GLY A 146 11.99 -11.64 -7.27
C GLY A 146 11.82 -10.55 -8.33
N VAL A 147 12.80 -10.46 -9.23
CA VAL A 147 12.83 -9.50 -10.33
C VAL A 147 12.04 -10.04 -11.52
N LEU A 148 11.08 -9.25 -11.99
CA LEU A 148 10.27 -9.52 -13.17
C LEU A 148 10.83 -8.83 -14.42
N LEU A 149 11.43 -7.65 -14.24
CA LEU A 149 12.05 -6.86 -15.30
C LEU A 149 13.33 -6.21 -14.76
N ASP A 150 14.39 -6.29 -15.54
CA ASP A 150 15.66 -5.61 -15.35
C ASP A 150 16.03 -5.04 -16.74
N GLN A 151 15.87 -3.74 -16.90
CA GLN A 151 15.98 -3.10 -18.22
C GLN A 151 16.63 -1.72 -18.10
N THR A 152 17.46 -1.41 -19.08
CA THR A 152 17.94 -0.05 -19.35
C THR A 152 17.09 0.54 -20.48
N THR A 153 16.46 1.70 -20.23
CA THR A 153 15.69 2.41 -21.24
C THR A 153 16.60 3.13 -22.26
N GLU A 154 16.07 3.40 -23.45
CA GLU A 154 16.83 4.15 -24.48
C GLU A 154 17.01 5.62 -24.09
N ASP A 155 15.97 6.22 -23.49
CA ASP A 155 15.92 7.62 -23.08
C ASP A 155 15.79 7.74 -21.55
N PRO A 156 16.22 8.87 -20.94
CA PRO A 156 16.12 9.11 -19.52
C PRO A 156 14.68 9.03 -19.01
N ILE A 157 14.49 8.39 -17.86
CA ILE A 157 13.20 8.22 -17.23
C ILE A 157 12.80 9.50 -16.48
N VAL A 158 11.59 9.99 -16.75
CA VAL A 158 10.99 11.12 -16.02
C VAL A 158 10.17 10.62 -14.84
N ALA A 159 9.29 9.63 -15.09
CA ALA A 159 8.41 9.07 -14.09
C ALA A 159 7.99 7.63 -14.46
N ALA A 160 7.63 6.86 -13.46
CA ALA A 160 7.00 5.55 -13.65
C ALA A 160 5.87 5.37 -12.62
N ASN A 161 4.74 4.78 -13.06
CA ASN A 161 3.61 4.49 -12.20
C ASN A 161 3.09 3.07 -12.41
N LEU A 162 2.96 2.33 -11.32
CA LEU A 162 2.25 1.06 -11.26
C LEU A 162 0.83 1.28 -10.75
N ASN A 163 -0.17 0.76 -11.47
CA ASN A 163 -1.55 0.75 -11.01
C ASN A 163 -1.86 -0.47 -10.12
N GLY A 164 -3.06 -0.51 -9.52
CA GLY A 164 -3.50 -1.61 -8.65
C GLY A 164 -3.61 -2.97 -9.35
N SER A 165 -3.68 -3.02 -10.69
CA SER A 165 -3.67 -4.26 -11.47
C SER A 165 -2.27 -4.69 -11.96
N GLY A 166 -1.22 -3.93 -11.61
CA GLY A 166 0.17 -4.22 -11.96
C GLY A 166 0.57 -3.79 -13.38
N MET A 167 -0.22 -2.92 -14.01
CA MET A 167 0.17 -2.25 -15.26
C MET A 167 1.13 -1.11 -14.96
N LEU A 168 2.11 -0.90 -15.82
CA LEU A 168 3.13 0.14 -15.69
C LEU A 168 2.94 1.20 -16.77
N ALA A 169 2.87 2.47 -16.36
CA ALA A 169 3.07 3.61 -17.23
C ALA A 169 4.50 4.14 -17.02
N LEU A 170 5.27 4.26 -18.08
CA LEU A 170 6.64 4.76 -18.08
C LEU A 170 6.70 6.02 -18.92
N THR A 171 7.21 7.10 -18.35
CA THR A 171 7.45 8.38 -19.03
C THR A 171 8.94 8.60 -19.18
N THR A 172 9.39 8.86 -20.39
CA THR A 172 10.81 9.14 -20.70
C THR A 172 10.98 10.45 -21.48
N GLU A 173 12.20 10.99 -21.45
CA GLU A 173 12.61 12.06 -22.33
C GLU A 173 12.99 11.47 -23.69
N ALA A 174 12.23 11.75 -24.74
CA ALA A 174 12.60 11.29 -26.06
C ALA A 174 13.13 12.44 -26.93
N SER A 175 14.24 12.22 -27.61
CA SER A 175 14.88 13.23 -28.46
C SER A 175 13.93 13.70 -29.57
N GLY A 176 13.80 15.02 -29.73
CA GLY A 176 12.91 15.63 -30.72
C GLY A 176 11.44 15.70 -30.34
N THR A 177 11.08 15.25 -29.13
CA THR A 177 9.72 15.34 -28.56
C THR A 177 9.73 16.11 -27.24
N LYS A 178 8.59 16.21 -26.58
CA LYS A 178 8.42 16.79 -25.24
C LYS A 178 8.17 15.71 -24.18
N GLY A 179 8.40 14.47 -24.53
CA GLY A 179 8.26 13.27 -23.72
C GLY A 179 7.60 12.14 -24.49
N HIS A 180 7.94 10.94 -24.10
CA HIS A 180 7.38 9.69 -24.60
C HIS A 180 6.78 8.92 -23.43
N VAL A 181 5.60 8.36 -23.64
CA VAL A 181 4.91 7.54 -22.64
C VAL A 181 4.65 6.17 -23.21
N GLU A 182 5.05 5.15 -22.48
CA GLU A 182 4.78 3.76 -22.78
C GLU A 182 3.92 3.13 -21.69
N VAL A 183 2.96 2.32 -22.08
CA VAL A 183 2.11 1.54 -21.17
C VAL A 183 2.38 0.07 -21.36
N TYR A 184 2.69 -0.60 -20.26
CA TYR A 184 2.92 -2.03 -20.20
C TYR A 184 1.81 -2.74 -19.45
N SER A 185 1.40 -3.91 -19.96
CA SER A 185 0.44 -4.79 -19.28
C SER A 185 1.01 -5.33 -17.96
N ALA A 186 0.18 -6.01 -17.18
CA ALA A 186 0.64 -6.77 -16.02
C ALA A 186 1.63 -7.90 -16.40
N ALA A 187 1.66 -8.34 -17.66
CA ALA A 187 2.67 -9.28 -18.18
C ALA A 187 3.95 -8.58 -18.68
N LEU A 188 4.08 -7.25 -18.45
CA LEU A 188 5.19 -6.41 -18.89
C LEU A 188 5.36 -6.40 -20.42
N GLN A 189 4.26 -6.54 -21.15
CA GLN A 189 4.21 -6.38 -22.60
C GLN A 189 3.71 -4.98 -22.95
N LYS A 190 4.37 -4.29 -23.88
CA LYS A 190 3.94 -2.97 -24.33
C LYS A 190 2.57 -3.05 -25.00
N LEU A 191 1.62 -2.24 -24.52
CA LEU A 191 0.24 -2.16 -25.01
C LEU A 191 -0.03 -0.89 -25.80
N PHE A 192 0.56 0.22 -25.37
CA PHE A 192 0.28 1.52 -25.90
C PHE A 192 1.50 2.43 -25.75
N ASP A 193 1.69 3.37 -26.66
CA ASP A 193 2.67 4.45 -26.53
C ASP A 193 2.23 5.70 -27.29
N PHE A 194 2.72 6.86 -26.85
CA PHE A 194 2.58 8.11 -27.58
C PHE A 194 3.76 9.05 -27.37
N ASN A 195 4.00 9.92 -28.35
CA ASN A 195 4.98 10.98 -28.29
C ASN A 195 4.30 12.35 -28.12
N ALA A 196 4.66 13.09 -27.10
CA ALA A 196 4.18 14.44 -26.90
C ALA A 196 5.02 15.44 -27.68
N HIS A 197 4.38 16.34 -28.46
CA HIS A 197 5.07 17.32 -29.28
C HIS A 197 4.85 18.78 -28.82
N ARG A 198 3.78 19.03 -28.05
CA ARG A 198 3.38 20.39 -27.67
C ARG A 198 3.84 20.79 -26.30
N ARG A 199 3.71 19.91 -25.31
CA ARG A 199 3.96 20.15 -23.90
C ARG A 199 4.79 19.03 -23.32
N PHE A 200 5.63 19.32 -22.31
CA PHE A 200 6.43 18.31 -21.63
C PHE A 200 5.51 17.39 -20.81
N VAL A 201 5.73 16.09 -20.90
CA VAL A 201 5.05 15.11 -20.05
C VAL A 201 5.82 15.00 -18.74
N ALA A 202 5.13 15.26 -17.63
CA ALA A 202 5.74 15.21 -16.30
C ALA A 202 5.45 13.87 -15.61
N ASP A 203 4.28 13.28 -15.88
CA ASP A 203 3.85 12.05 -15.23
C ASP A 203 2.71 11.39 -16.04
N ALA A 204 2.54 10.08 -15.89
CA ALA A 204 1.43 9.35 -16.51
C ALA A 204 0.99 8.19 -15.62
N CYS A 205 -0.31 7.89 -15.57
CA CYS A 205 -0.84 6.74 -14.85
C CYS A 205 -2.02 6.10 -15.57
N VAL A 206 -2.15 4.78 -15.42
CA VAL A 206 -3.25 3.98 -15.97
C VAL A 206 -4.32 3.78 -14.89
N THR A 207 -5.61 3.85 -15.28
CA THR A 207 -6.72 3.47 -14.39
C THR A 207 -6.60 2.01 -13.96
N GLU A 208 -7.15 1.65 -12.78
CA GLU A 208 -7.04 0.26 -12.29
C GLU A 208 -7.75 -0.75 -13.18
N ASP A 209 -8.78 -0.34 -13.90
CA ASP A 209 -9.49 -1.17 -14.89
C ASP A 209 -8.71 -1.33 -16.22
N GLY A 210 -7.58 -0.65 -16.36
CA GLY A 210 -6.69 -0.75 -17.50
C GLY A 210 -7.23 -0.19 -18.82
N LYS A 211 -8.23 0.70 -18.76
CA LYS A 211 -8.86 1.25 -19.97
C LYS A 211 -8.29 2.59 -20.38
N TYR A 212 -7.99 3.43 -19.42
CA TYR A 212 -7.58 4.80 -19.68
C TYR A 212 -6.20 5.10 -19.12
N LEU A 213 -5.46 5.90 -19.87
CA LEU A 213 -4.21 6.53 -19.44
C LEU A 213 -4.47 8.02 -19.24
N ALA A 214 -4.06 8.55 -18.09
CA ALA A 214 -3.96 9.99 -17.90
C ALA A 214 -2.49 10.40 -17.91
N ALA A 215 -2.17 11.45 -18.65
CA ALA A 215 -0.84 12.05 -18.69
C ALA A 215 -0.90 13.50 -18.24
N VAL A 216 -0.04 13.89 -17.29
CA VAL A 216 0.16 15.30 -16.93
C VAL A 216 1.15 15.90 -17.90
N THR A 217 0.72 16.93 -18.59
CA THR A 217 1.59 17.72 -19.45
C THR A 217 1.76 19.13 -18.89
N MET A 218 2.96 19.67 -19.00
CA MET A 218 3.31 21.03 -18.57
C MET A 218 3.68 21.88 -19.76
N GLY A 219 3.17 23.10 -19.75
CA GLY A 219 3.48 24.12 -20.76
C GLY A 219 3.45 25.52 -20.14
N GLN A 220 3.57 26.51 -21.00
CA GLN A 220 3.50 27.90 -20.60
C GLN A 220 2.33 28.59 -21.30
N ALA A 221 1.48 29.27 -20.52
CA ALA A 221 0.45 30.18 -21.00
C ALA A 221 0.62 31.53 -20.30
N ASP A 222 0.66 32.63 -21.08
CA ASP A 222 0.80 34.00 -20.58
C ASP A 222 1.96 34.19 -19.57
N SER A 223 3.10 33.53 -19.84
CA SER A 223 4.31 33.53 -18.99
C SER A 223 4.17 32.78 -17.65
N VAL A 224 3.09 32.03 -17.44
CA VAL A 224 2.85 31.18 -16.27
C VAL A 224 2.91 29.71 -16.70
N PHE A 225 3.53 28.86 -15.87
CA PHE A 225 3.49 27.42 -16.09
C PHE A 225 2.09 26.90 -15.76
N VAL A 226 1.56 26.08 -16.65
CA VAL A 226 0.24 25.45 -16.51
C VAL A 226 0.34 23.96 -16.74
N SER A 227 -0.43 23.19 -15.97
CA SER A 227 -0.59 21.77 -16.19
C SER A 227 -1.88 21.47 -16.96
N ASN A 228 -1.79 20.49 -17.85
CA ASN A 228 -2.96 19.88 -18.47
C ASN A 228 -2.93 18.39 -18.18
N VAL A 229 -4.10 17.82 -17.95
CA VAL A 229 -4.29 16.36 -17.87
C VAL A 229 -4.92 15.91 -19.17
N VAL A 230 -4.22 15.07 -19.89
CA VAL A 230 -4.65 14.49 -21.17
C VAL A 230 -5.05 13.05 -20.94
N ILE A 231 -6.23 12.67 -21.42
CA ILE A 231 -6.78 11.32 -21.25
C ILE A 231 -6.78 10.60 -22.58
N TYR A 232 -6.24 9.39 -22.57
CA TYR A 232 -6.25 8.45 -23.69
C TYR A 232 -7.09 7.22 -23.35
N ASP A 233 -7.88 6.75 -24.30
CA ASP A 233 -8.37 5.38 -24.31
C ASP A 233 -7.25 4.50 -24.87
N LEU A 234 -6.83 3.46 -24.15
CA LEU A 234 -5.71 2.60 -24.59
C LEU A 234 -5.98 1.81 -25.88
N THR A 235 -7.19 1.89 -26.41
CA THR A 235 -7.56 1.29 -27.70
C THR A 235 -7.49 2.27 -28.88
N GLN A 236 -7.15 3.56 -28.62
CA GLN A 236 -7.16 4.63 -29.60
C GLN A 236 -5.87 5.44 -29.56
N GLU A 237 -5.40 5.90 -30.71
CA GLU A 237 -4.16 6.70 -30.79
C GLU A 237 -4.37 8.16 -30.33
N ASP A 238 -5.56 8.72 -30.59
CA ASP A 238 -5.85 10.11 -30.25
C ASP A 238 -6.39 10.26 -28.81
N PRO A 239 -6.07 11.36 -28.11
CA PRO A 239 -6.63 11.62 -26.82
C PRO A 239 -8.14 11.87 -26.87
N ILE A 240 -8.87 11.34 -25.89
CA ILE A 240 -10.33 11.48 -25.80
C ILE A 240 -10.77 12.73 -25.03
N ALA A 241 -9.91 13.26 -24.17
CA ALA A 241 -10.15 14.47 -23.39
C ALA A 241 -8.86 15.17 -22.98
N GLU A 242 -8.96 16.49 -22.75
CA GLU A 242 -7.91 17.32 -22.19
C GLU A 242 -8.51 18.29 -21.18
N TYR A 243 -7.93 18.36 -19.98
CA TYR A 243 -8.36 19.22 -18.90
C TYR A 243 -7.23 20.17 -18.52
N SER A 244 -7.49 21.48 -18.56
CA SER A 244 -6.53 22.48 -18.08
C SER A 244 -6.69 22.70 -16.59
N VAL A 245 -5.59 22.55 -15.84
CA VAL A 245 -5.53 22.91 -14.43
C VAL A 245 -5.06 24.37 -14.35
N GLN A 246 -6.01 25.28 -14.09
CA GLN A 246 -5.75 26.73 -14.16
C GLN A 246 -5.06 27.27 -12.89
N ASP A 247 -5.24 26.61 -11.75
CA ASP A 247 -4.85 27.13 -10.44
C ASP A 247 -3.74 26.29 -9.79
N GLY A 248 -2.79 25.78 -10.59
CA GLY A 248 -1.66 25.09 -10.02
C GLY A 248 -0.98 24.08 -10.94
N LEU A 249 0.14 23.55 -10.47
CA LEU A 249 0.89 22.50 -11.13
C LEU A 249 0.54 21.15 -10.50
N VAL A 250 0.16 20.17 -11.32
CA VAL A 250 -0.05 18.80 -10.86
C VAL A 250 1.31 18.18 -10.54
N ALA A 251 1.48 17.79 -9.28
CA ALA A 251 2.74 17.24 -8.76
C ALA A 251 2.75 15.69 -8.78
N ALA A 252 1.58 15.05 -8.69
CA ALA A 252 1.47 13.60 -8.72
C ALA A 252 0.10 13.15 -9.21
N MET A 253 0.07 11.95 -9.79
CA MET A 253 -1.18 11.29 -10.18
C MET A 253 -1.22 9.84 -9.71
N ARG A 254 -2.45 9.34 -9.50
CA ARG A 254 -2.68 7.93 -9.22
C ARG A 254 -4.06 7.48 -9.73
N GLY A 255 -4.12 6.32 -10.37
CA GLY A 255 -5.37 5.65 -10.68
C GLY A 255 -5.99 5.02 -9.43
N LYS A 256 -7.32 5.11 -9.28
CA LYS A 256 -8.11 4.41 -8.26
C LYS A 256 -9.46 4.01 -8.83
N GLY A 257 -9.65 2.71 -9.06
CA GLY A 257 -10.80 2.21 -9.81
C GLY A 257 -10.80 2.76 -11.24
N SER A 258 -11.90 3.37 -11.65
CA SER A 258 -12.03 4.10 -12.94
C SER A 258 -11.72 5.60 -12.83
N GLN A 259 -11.16 6.05 -11.70
CA GLN A 259 -10.89 7.46 -11.43
C GLN A 259 -9.39 7.73 -11.45
N ILE A 260 -9.02 8.96 -11.81
CA ILE A 260 -7.66 9.47 -11.66
C ILE A 260 -7.68 10.54 -10.55
N LEU A 261 -6.85 10.30 -9.53
CA LEU A 261 -6.57 11.28 -8.49
C LEU A 261 -5.34 12.09 -8.92
N THR A 262 -5.49 13.41 -8.92
CA THR A 262 -4.36 14.32 -9.12
C THR A 262 -4.13 15.12 -7.85
N VAL A 263 -2.87 15.35 -7.53
CA VAL A 263 -2.45 16.25 -6.44
C VAL A 263 -1.72 17.42 -7.06
N SER A 264 -2.24 18.61 -6.83
CA SER A 264 -1.59 19.87 -7.21
C SER A 264 -1.30 20.70 -5.95
N ASP A 265 -0.63 21.81 -6.09
CA ASP A 265 -0.42 22.79 -5.02
C ASP A 265 -1.77 23.37 -4.49
N THR A 266 -2.86 23.26 -5.24
CA THR A 266 -4.22 23.70 -4.86
C THR A 266 -5.23 22.57 -4.68
N LEU A 267 -4.84 21.31 -4.75
CA LEU A 267 -5.65 20.08 -4.67
C LEU A 267 -6.76 19.99 -5.76
N SER A 268 -6.56 19.12 -6.73
CA SER A 268 -7.54 18.85 -7.80
C SER A 268 -7.87 17.37 -7.89
N LEU A 269 -9.16 17.05 -7.97
CA LEU A 269 -9.66 15.70 -8.25
C LEU A 269 -10.29 15.71 -9.64
N ILE A 270 -9.86 14.78 -10.51
CA ILE A 270 -10.47 14.58 -11.83
C ILE A 270 -11.23 13.26 -11.83
N HIS A 271 -12.50 13.32 -12.20
CA HIS A 271 -13.32 12.15 -12.50
C HIS A 271 -13.32 11.91 -14.02
N ILE A 272 -13.05 10.68 -14.42
CA ILE A 272 -13.21 10.22 -15.81
C ILE A 272 -14.50 9.42 -15.93
#